data_26b8328a0953e930c4a329d9788149ab
#
_entry.id   26b8328a0953e930c4a329d9788149ab
#
_cell.length_a   1.000
_cell.length_b   1.000
_cell.length_c   1.000
_cell.angle_alpha   90.00
_cell.angle_beta   90.00
_cell.angle_gamma   90.00
#
_symmetry.space_group_name_H-M   'P 1'
#
loop_
_entity.id
_entity.type
_entity.pdbx_description
1 polymer ?
#
loop_
_entity_poly.entity_id
_entity_poly.type
_entity_poly.pdbx_seq_one_letter_code
_entity_poly.pdbx_strand_id
1 'polypeptide(L)'
;MGMRVDIVTLFPEMCQQVLDASIIGRAAKRGYIETHCHQIRDYTLNKQKQTDDYPYGGGCGMVLYAQPIADCLRAVQKEVEQQGRPAPHIVFLTAGGQRYTEEHARRLAEYDNLTLVCGHYEGIDERVIEAFADEEISIGDYILTGGELASLVVADSVLRLKPGVLAEQKGYEEESYWDGLLEYPQYTRPEVWEGRAVPPVLLGGDHQKIDQWRGQQSRTRTRLRRPELYDQWCDSHPITQLPKWKRGENMRLVKTEDQCRAAARLYAEGHCDVCRDWVTPETLAQWTPEYFYHRLMEEKQQGWAFYLHYTKEEPDAMVAVNHRTGQVDHLFVTAAARGKGLGQKLLDFARKKLPEHEYPVLRVLDRNSRAIALCRRMGWKVKGVAQVFDPAKDSFAAQSSRLLEMQYQG
;
A
#
# COMPACT_ATOMS: atom_id res chain seq x y z
N MET A 1 34.83 0.67 2.61
CA MET A 1 34.54 2.10 2.85
C MET A 1 33.06 2.25 3.04
N GLY A 2 32.62 3.21 3.89
CA GLY A 2 31.18 3.47 4.02
C GLY A 2 30.62 4.14 2.75
N MET A 3 29.27 4.14 2.61
CA MET A 3 28.61 4.86 1.53
C MET A 3 28.91 6.35 1.61
N ARG A 4 29.21 6.97 0.48
CA ARG A 4 29.39 8.42 0.35
C ARG A 4 28.15 9.05 -0.27
N VAL A 5 27.67 10.15 0.32
CA VAL A 5 26.58 10.97 -0.25
C VAL A 5 27.08 12.40 -0.41
N ASP A 6 27.00 12.91 -1.63
CA ASP A 6 27.34 14.28 -2.01
C ASP A 6 26.04 15.04 -2.31
N ILE A 7 25.85 16.23 -1.75
CA ILE A 7 24.72 17.12 -2.04
C ILE A 7 25.24 18.36 -2.76
N VAL A 8 24.83 18.55 -3.99
CA VAL A 8 25.14 19.71 -4.83
C VAL A 8 24.03 20.74 -4.68
N THR A 9 24.31 21.89 -4.07
CA THR A 9 23.29 22.84 -3.61
C THR A 9 23.80 24.30 -3.62
N LEU A 10 22.89 25.27 -3.54
CA LEU A 10 23.18 26.67 -3.26
C LEU A 10 23.35 26.98 -1.76
N PHE A 11 22.90 26.05 -0.88
CA PHE A 11 22.82 26.26 0.58
C PHE A 11 23.45 25.08 1.36
N PRO A 12 24.75 24.80 1.17
CA PRO A 12 25.42 23.68 1.81
C PRO A 12 25.35 23.70 3.32
N GLU A 13 25.31 24.88 3.95
CA GLU A 13 25.23 25.02 5.41
C GLU A 13 23.92 24.47 5.95
N MET A 14 22.80 24.65 5.21
CA MET A 14 21.48 24.11 5.58
C MET A 14 21.51 22.58 5.58
N CYS A 15 22.10 21.98 4.56
CA CYS A 15 22.19 20.52 4.45
C CYS A 15 23.17 19.96 5.49
N GLN A 16 24.32 20.57 5.65
CA GLN A 16 25.36 20.10 6.56
C GLN A 16 24.90 20.06 8.02
N GLN A 17 24.15 21.09 8.47
CA GLN A 17 23.63 21.11 9.83
C GLN A 17 22.72 19.91 10.13
N VAL A 18 21.92 19.47 9.17
CA VAL A 18 21.05 18.30 9.32
C VAL A 18 21.86 17.01 9.28
N LEU A 19 22.78 16.88 8.34
CA LEU A 19 23.62 15.69 8.18
C LEU A 19 24.58 15.47 9.37
N ASP A 20 25.03 16.53 10.02
CA ASP A 20 25.89 16.45 11.22
C ASP A 20 25.12 16.10 12.50
N ALA A 21 23.80 16.14 12.44
CA ALA A 21 22.95 15.94 13.61
C ALA A 21 22.55 14.48 13.81
N SER A 22 22.14 14.15 15.06
CA SER A 22 21.45 12.91 15.45
C SER A 22 22.13 11.62 14.98
N ILE A 23 21.40 10.72 14.35
CA ILE A 23 21.84 9.37 13.95
C ILE A 23 22.85 9.48 12.80
N ILE A 24 22.53 10.23 11.76
CA ILE A 24 23.37 10.40 10.57
C ILE A 24 24.73 10.99 10.96
N GLY A 25 24.75 12.09 11.73
CA GLY A 25 26.00 12.71 12.16
C GLY A 25 26.85 11.81 13.08
N ARG A 26 26.23 10.97 13.90
CA ARG A 26 26.98 9.98 14.70
C ARG A 26 27.57 8.86 13.83
N ALA A 27 26.82 8.43 12.81
CA ALA A 27 27.28 7.41 11.88
C ALA A 27 28.45 7.89 11.02
N ALA A 28 28.41 9.14 10.56
CA ALA A 28 29.50 9.79 9.84
C ALA A 28 30.75 9.89 10.72
N LYS A 29 30.63 10.36 11.97
CA LYS A 29 31.75 10.43 12.94
C LYS A 29 32.37 9.07 13.24
N ARG A 30 31.62 7.99 13.11
CA ARG A 30 32.12 6.61 13.30
C ARG A 30 32.67 5.98 12.01
N GLY A 31 32.61 6.68 10.87
CA GLY A 31 33.11 6.21 9.58
C GLY A 31 32.20 5.15 8.89
N TYR A 32 30.93 5.00 9.31
CA TYR A 32 30.00 4.10 8.63
C TYR A 32 29.51 4.68 7.29
N ILE A 33 29.45 6.01 7.20
CA ILE A 33 29.01 6.78 6.03
C ILE A 33 29.87 8.02 5.89
N GLU A 34 29.85 8.63 4.71
CA GLU A 34 30.46 9.92 4.43
C GLU A 34 29.44 10.86 3.81
N THR A 35 29.43 12.13 4.22
CA THR A 35 28.49 13.14 3.68
C THR A 35 29.26 14.43 3.35
N HIS A 36 29.00 14.95 2.15
CA HIS A 36 29.64 16.18 1.66
C HIS A 36 28.60 17.10 1.03
N CYS A 37 28.71 18.39 1.25
CA CYS A 37 27.88 19.40 0.63
C CYS A 37 28.72 20.34 -0.22
N HIS A 38 28.36 20.50 -1.49
CA HIS A 38 29.12 21.27 -2.48
C HIS A 38 28.34 22.52 -2.86
N GLN A 39 29.03 23.67 -2.73
CA GLN A 39 28.49 24.99 -3.08
C GLN A 39 28.57 25.20 -4.60
N ILE A 40 27.42 25.24 -5.29
CA ILE A 40 27.35 25.49 -6.74
C ILE A 40 28.02 26.83 -7.13
N ARG A 41 27.91 27.87 -6.26
CA ARG A 41 28.45 29.19 -6.53
C ARG A 41 29.98 29.21 -6.66
N ASP A 42 30.70 28.24 -6.12
CA ASP A 42 32.16 28.20 -6.19
C ASP A 42 32.66 27.77 -7.57
N TYR A 43 31.77 27.20 -8.41
CA TYR A 43 32.10 26.75 -9.76
C TYR A 43 31.66 27.73 -10.85
N THR A 44 31.14 28.92 -10.50
CA THR A 44 30.76 29.91 -11.51
C THR A 44 32.01 30.62 -12.04
N LEU A 45 32.01 30.92 -13.33
CA LEU A 45 33.03 31.73 -14.00
C LEU A 45 32.77 33.24 -13.84
N ASN A 46 31.61 33.60 -13.29
CA ASN A 46 31.17 34.97 -13.09
C ASN A 46 31.82 35.55 -11.81
N LYS A 47 32.38 36.74 -11.90
CA LYS A 47 32.99 37.44 -10.76
C LYS A 47 32.00 37.71 -9.61
N GLN A 48 30.73 37.91 -9.93
CA GLN A 48 29.64 38.14 -8.99
C GLN A 48 29.10 36.84 -8.37
N LYS A 49 29.64 35.69 -8.74
CA LYS A 49 29.18 34.35 -8.32
C LYS A 49 27.69 34.10 -8.63
N GLN A 50 27.21 34.67 -9.73
CA GLN A 50 25.86 34.47 -10.21
C GLN A 50 25.72 33.06 -10.77
N THR A 51 24.58 32.39 -10.44
CA THR A 51 24.32 30.99 -10.79
C THR A 51 23.05 30.79 -11.59
N ASP A 52 22.33 31.88 -11.92
CA ASP A 52 20.99 31.88 -12.48
C ASP A 52 20.79 33.05 -13.44
N ASP A 53 19.85 32.89 -14.43
CA ASP A 53 19.43 33.90 -15.36
C ASP A 53 17.96 33.68 -15.79
N TYR A 54 17.43 34.63 -16.57
CA TYR A 54 16.09 34.54 -17.13
C TYR A 54 15.94 33.35 -18.08
N PRO A 55 14.78 32.66 -18.07
CA PRO A 55 14.55 31.54 -18.97
C PRO A 55 14.42 32.03 -20.43
N TYR A 56 14.94 31.26 -21.38
CA TYR A 56 14.63 31.45 -22.78
C TYR A 56 13.14 31.28 -23.04
N GLY A 57 12.57 32.08 -23.91
CA GLY A 57 11.15 32.09 -24.19
C GLY A 57 10.33 33.02 -23.29
N GLY A 58 10.95 33.63 -22.29
CA GLY A 58 10.28 34.50 -21.32
C GLY A 58 9.63 33.71 -20.20
N GLY A 59 9.07 34.40 -19.23
CA GLY A 59 8.41 33.84 -18.04
C GLY A 59 8.81 34.59 -16.78
N CYS A 60 8.20 34.21 -15.65
CA CYS A 60 8.59 34.73 -14.35
C CYS A 60 9.73 33.87 -13.76
N GLY A 61 10.57 34.48 -12.92
CA GLY A 61 11.62 33.78 -12.19
C GLY A 61 12.92 33.60 -12.95
N MET A 62 13.80 32.80 -12.40
CA MET A 62 15.15 32.56 -12.86
C MET A 62 15.40 31.05 -13.00
N VAL A 63 16.36 30.64 -13.82
CA VAL A 63 16.76 29.23 -14.02
C VAL A 63 18.25 29.10 -13.70
N LEU A 64 18.64 28.05 -13.02
CA LEU A 64 20.04 27.77 -12.71
C LEU A 64 20.82 27.44 -13.98
N TYR A 65 22.00 28.09 -14.13
CA TYR A 65 22.89 27.83 -15.24
C TYR A 65 23.38 26.38 -15.30
N ALA A 66 23.53 25.88 -16.51
CA ALA A 66 24.15 24.56 -16.73
C ALA A 66 25.61 24.49 -16.29
N GLN A 67 26.43 25.53 -16.58
CA GLN A 67 27.87 25.47 -16.39
C GLN A 67 28.30 25.24 -14.93
N PRO A 68 27.86 26.03 -13.91
CA PRO A 68 28.37 25.83 -12.54
C PRO A 68 27.92 24.50 -11.95
N ILE A 69 26.76 23.99 -12.32
CA ILE A 69 26.29 22.66 -11.88
C ILE A 69 27.14 21.57 -12.53
N ALA A 70 27.33 21.62 -13.84
CA ALA A 70 28.14 20.66 -14.58
C ALA A 70 29.60 20.61 -14.05
N ASP A 71 30.21 21.76 -13.78
CA ASP A 71 31.58 21.82 -13.26
C ASP A 71 31.67 21.32 -11.82
N CYS A 72 30.65 21.59 -10.99
CA CYS A 72 30.54 21.02 -9.65
C CYS A 72 30.44 19.48 -9.72
N LEU A 73 29.57 18.93 -10.58
CA LEU A 73 29.41 17.49 -10.76
C LEU A 73 30.70 16.82 -11.25
N ARG A 74 31.41 17.43 -12.21
CA ARG A 74 32.71 16.94 -12.67
C ARG A 74 33.76 16.94 -11.56
N ALA A 75 33.73 17.95 -10.70
CA ALA A 75 34.64 18.01 -9.56
C ALA A 75 34.35 16.90 -8.55
N VAL A 76 33.09 16.64 -8.24
CA VAL A 76 32.66 15.52 -7.38
C VAL A 76 33.06 14.18 -7.99
N GLN A 77 32.80 13.95 -9.28
CA GLN A 77 33.19 12.72 -9.98
C GLN A 77 34.72 12.50 -9.90
N LYS A 78 35.50 13.55 -10.16
CA LYS A 78 36.98 13.49 -10.08
C LYS A 78 37.46 13.20 -8.66
N GLU A 79 36.84 13.78 -7.64
CA GLU A 79 37.20 13.53 -6.24
C GLU A 79 36.92 12.07 -5.85
N VAL A 80 35.74 11.55 -6.23
CA VAL A 80 35.32 10.15 -6.01
C VAL A 80 36.31 9.19 -6.71
N GLU A 81 36.68 9.47 -7.96
CA GLU A 81 37.66 8.69 -8.71
C GLU A 81 39.07 8.70 -8.05
N GLN A 82 39.54 9.86 -7.58
CA GLN A 82 40.80 9.98 -6.86
C GLN A 82 40.84 9.18 -5.56
N GLN A 83 39.71 8.96 -4.95
CA GLN A 83 39.54 8.08 -3.77
C GLN A 83 39.48 6.59 -4.13
N GLY A 84 39.56 6.24 -5.41
CA GLY A 84 39.45 4.87 -5.90
C GLY A 84 38.07 4.28 -5.75
N ARG A 85 37.01 5.09 -5.69
CA ARG A 85 35.62 4.69 -5.59
C ARG A 85 34.98 4.55 -6.97
N PRO A 86 33.92 3.75 -7.12
CA PRO A 86 33.06 3.73 -8.32
C PRO A 86 32.50 5.12 -8.63
N ALA A 87 32.14 5.36 -9.89
CA ALA A 87 31.43 6.58 -10.27
C ALA A 87 30.14 6.79 -9.43
N PRO A 88 29.83 8.03 -9.04
CA PRO A 88 28.61 8.28 -8.27
C PRO A 88 27.36 8.12 -9.14
N HIS A 89 26.30 7.58 -8.53
CA HIS A 89 24.96 7.63 -9.13
C HIS A 89 24.36 9.01 -8.87
N ILE A 90 24.00 9.73 -9.94
CA ILE A 90 23.57 11.14 -9.89
C ILE A 90 22.06 11.24 -9.98
N VAL A 91 21.44 11.78 -8.94
CA VAL A 91 20.00 11.96 -8.81
C VAL A 91 19.63 13.43 -8.77
N PHE A 92 18.78 13.88 -9.68
CA PHE A 92 18.22 15.23 -9.65
C PHE A 92 16.88 15.22 -8.90
N LEU A 93 16.73 16.15 -7.95
CA LEU A 93 15.48 16.31 -7.20
C LEU A 93 14.58 17.28 -7.97
N THR A 94 13.59 16.75 -8.68
CA THR A 94 12.70 17.51 -9.56
C THR A 94 11.22 17.19 -9.28
N ALA A 95 10.32 18.10 -9.60
CA ALA A 95 8.89 17.84 -9.49
C ALA A 95 8.38 16.83 -10.53
N GLY A 96 9.07 16.73 -11.68
CA GLY A 96 8.75 15.79 -12.77
C GLY A 96 9.31 14.39 -12.60
N GLY A 97 10.17 14.16 -11.60
CA GLY A 97 10.83 12.89 -11.35
C GLY A 97 9.89 11.78 -10.88
N GLN A 98 10.40 10.54 -10.85
CA GLN A 98 9.68 9.41 -10.30
C GLN A 98 9.37 9.63 -8.82
N ARG A 99 8.17 9.21 -8.39
CA ARG A 99 7.75 9.35 -7.01
C ARG A 99 8.57 8.45 -6.09
N TYR A 100 9.26 9.06 -5.14
CA TYR A 100 10.11 8.38 -4.16
C TYR A 100 9.32 7.48 -3.21
N THR A 101 9.85 6.29 -2.97
CA THR A 101 9.28 5.28 -2.07
C THR A 101 10.40 4.57 -1.31
N GLU A 102 10.05 3.74 -0.31
CA GLU A 102 11.01 2.89 0.41
C GLU A 102 11.77 1.92 -0.53
N GLU A 103 11.16 1.48 -1.61
CA GLU A 103 11.82 0.66 -2.63
C GLU A 103 12.97 1.43 -3.32
N HIS A 104 12.75 2.71 -3.62
CA HIS A 104 13.83 3.59 -4.13
C HIS A 104 14.94 3.75 -3.09
N ALA A 105 14.60 3.96 -1.80
CA ALA A 105 15.59 4.08 -0.74
C ALA A 105 16.49 2.83 -0.67
N ARG A 106 15.89 1.65 -0.69
CA ARG A 106 16.62 0.37 -0.66
C ARG A 106 17.53 0.20 -1.86
N ARG A 107 17.05 0.50 -3.06
CA ARG A 107 17.84 0.43 -4.30
C ARG A 107 18.99 1.44 -4.29
N LEU A 108 18.73 2.68 -3.89
CA LEU A 108 19.77 3.70 -3.79
C LEU A 108 20.81 3.37 -2.71
N ALA A 109 20.42 2.66 -1.65
CA ALA A 109 21.36 2.20 -0.63
C ALA A 109 22.34 1.12 -1.12
N GLU A 110 22.11 0.51 -2.28
CA GLU A 110 23.04 -0.45 -2.89
C GLU A 110 24.29 0.23 -3.51
N TYR A 111 24.19 1.51 -3.85
CA TYR A 111 25.33 2.25 -4.39
C TYR A 111 26.37 2.58 -3.31
N ASP A 112 27.63 2.65 -3.73
CA ASP A 112 28.72 3.10 -2.86
C ASP A 112 28.80 4.62 -2.77
N ASN A 113 28.39 5.31 -3.85
CA ASN A 113 28.41 6.76 -3.95
C ASN A 113 27.13 7.28 -4.59
N LEU A 114 26.50 8.26 -3.97
CA LEU A 114 25.27 8.91 -4.42
C LEU A 114 25.47 10.42 -4.45
N THR A 115 25.16 11.06 -5.56
CA THR A 115 25.16 12.52 -5.68
C THR A 115 23.72 13.02 -5.87
N LEU A 116 23.26 13.88 -4.97
CA LEU A 116 21.94 14.49 -4.97
C LEU A 116 22.05 15.93 -5.43
N VAL A 117 21.35 16.30 -6.50
CA VAL A 117 21.40 17.66 -7.07
C VAL A 117 20.12 18.40 -6.71
N CYS A 118 20.31 19.55 -6.04
CA CYS A 118 19.22 20.41 -5.61
C CYS A 118 18.95 21.50 -6.64
N GLY A 119 17.72 21.51 -7.21
CA GLY A 119 17.23 22.64 -7.97
C GLY A 119 16.79 23.78 -7.07
N HIS A 120 16.74 24.99 -7.63
CA HIS A 120 16.21 26.19 -6.99
C HIS A 120 15.52 27.08 -8.03
N TYR A 121 14.83 28.14 -7.60
CA TYR A 121 14.08 29.07 -8.46
C TYR A 121 13.01 28.32 -9.30
N GLU A 122 12.99 28.55 -10.65
CA GLU A 122 12.08 27.86 -11.57
C GLU A 122 12.62 26.49 -12.01
N GLY A 123 13.86 26.14 -11.64
CA GLY A 123 14.50 24.87 -11.96
C GLY A 123 15.95 24.98 -12.43
N ILE A 124 16.41 23.92 -13.04
CA ILE A 124 17.75 23.73 -13.59
C ILE A 124 17.68 23.73 -15.10
N ASP A 125 18.69 24.26 -15.79
CA ASP A 125 18.82 24.15 -17.24
C ASP A 125 18.76 22.67 -17.67
N GLU A 126 17.79 22.32 -18.49
CA GLU A 126 17.47 20.96 -18.91
C GLU A 126 18.67 20.21 -19.48
N ARG A 127 19.56 20.91 -20.17
CA ARG A 127 20.75 20.32 -20.80
C ARG A 127 21.70 19.69 -19.78
N VAL A 128 21.70 20.15 -18.54
CA VAL A 128 22.53 19.54 -17.47
C VAL A 128 21.88 18.30 -16.89
N ILE A 129 20.56 18.30 -16.83
CA ILE A 129 19.78 17.10 -16.42
C ILE A 129 20.00 16.01 -17.47
N GLU A 130 19.77 16.31 -18.76
CA GLU A 130 19.99 15.38 -19.87
C GLU A 130 21.42 14.82 -19.95
N ALA A 131 22.43 15.63 -19.56
CA ALA A 131 23.84 15.24 -19.66
C ALA A 131 24.37 14.43 -18.46
N PHE A 132 23.80 14.60 -17.27
CA PHE A 132 24.37 14.06 -16.04
C PHE A 132 23.43 13.23 -15.20
N ALA A 133 22.09 13.35 -15.35
CA ALA A 133 21.16 12.61 -14.51
C ALA A 133 21.17 11.11 -14.87
N ASP A 134 21.41 10.26 -13.87
CA ASP A 134 21.09 8.84 -13.99
C ASP A 134 19.60 8.64 -13.72
N GLU A 135 19.00 9.48 -12.84
CA GLU A 135 17.55 9.49 -12.59
C GLU A 135 17.07 10.83 -12.02
N GLU A 136 15.77 11.08 -12.16
CA GLU A 136 15.06 12.19 -11.54
C GLU A 136 14.06 11.66 -10.50
N ILE A 137 14.05 12.26 -9.30
CA ILE A 137 13.20 11.84 -8.18
C ILE A 137 12.37 13.02 -7.68
N SER A 138 11.07 12.74 -7.46
CA SER A 138 10.12 13.62 -6.76
C SER A 138 9.74 13.02 -5.41
N ILE A 139 9.79 13.79 -4.33
CA ILE A 139 9.35 13.32 -3.01
C ILE A 139 7.83 13.44 -2.79
N GLY A 140 7.07 13.92 -3.77
CA GLY A 140 5.61 14.02 -3.71
C GLY A 140 5.04 15.14 -4.56
N ASP A 141 3.73 15.14 -4.70
CA ASP A 141 2.96 16.06 -5.56
C ASP A 141 2.75 17.42 -4.87
N TYR A 142 3.83 18.12 -4.56
CA TYR A 142 3.86 19.47 -3.99
C TYR A 142 5.18 20.17 -4.35
N ILE A 143 5.17 21.51 -4.33
CA ILE A 143 6.34 22.31 -4.69
C ILE A 143 7.01 22.85 -3.42
N LEU A 144 8.34 22.77 -3.39
CA LEU A 144 9.21 23.37 -2.38
C LEU A 144 9.95 24.58 -2.96
N THR A 145 10.55 25.39 -2.10
CA THR A 145 11.36 26.53 -2.52
C THR A 145 12.70 26.14 -3.13
N GLY A 146 13.17 24.90 -2.88
CA GLY A 146 14.41 24.34 -3.40
C GLY A 146 14.50 22.84 -3.15
N GLY A 147 15.51 22.18 -3.71
CA GLY A 147 15.73 20.73 -3.61
C GLY A 147 16.39 20.26 -2.32
N GLU A 148 16.82 21.17 -1.43
CA GLU A 148 17.60 20.85 -0.22
C GLU A 148 16.84 19.92 0.74
N LEU A 149 15.57 20.23 1.03
CA LEU A 149 14.73 19.37 1.87
C LEU A 149 14.48 18.01 1.23
N ALA A 150 14.26 17.99 -0.09
CA ALA A 150 14.06 16.74 -0.83
C ALA A 150 15.32 15.86 -0.77
N SER A 151 16.51 16.45 -0.99
CA SER A 151 17.76 15.71 -0.90
C SER A 151 18.06 15.21 0.50
N LEU A 152 17.69 15.95 1.54
CA LEU A 152 17.83 15.51 2.93
C LEU A 152 16.88 14.34 3.25
N VAL A 153 15.65 14.35 2.74
CA VAL A 153 14.70 13.22 2.87
C VAL A 153 15.27 11.96 2.21
N VAL A 154 15.81 12.09 1.00
CA VAL A 154 16.43 10.96 0.29
C VAL A 154 17.68 10.49 1.01
N ALA A 155 18.58 11.41 1.40
CA ALA A 155 19.82 11.08 2.10
C ALA A 155 19.55 10.35 3.43
N ASP A 156 18.64 10.83 4.27
CA ASP A 156 18.31 10.21 5.55
C ASP A 156 17.74 8.80 5.34
N SER A 157 16.74 8.64 4.46
CA SER A 157 16.09 7.36 4.21
C SER A 157 17.03 6.32 3.57
N VAL A 158 18.01 6.74 2.77
CA VAL A 158 19.05 5.87 2.19
C VAL A 158 20.11 5.52 3.22
N LEU A 159 20.69 6.53 3.88
CA LEU A 159 21.82 6.34 4.79
C LEU A 159 21.46 5.52 6.02
N ARG A 160 20.20 5.62 6.52
CA ARG A 160 19.76 4.84 7.68
C ARG A 160 19.73 3.33 7.42
N LEU A 161 19.68 2.90 6.15
CA LEU A 161 19.72 1.50 5.75
C LEU A 161 21.14 0.92 5.71
N LYS A 162 22.17 1.74 5.84
CA LYS A 162 23.56 1.25 5.80
C LYS A 162 23.95 0.57 7.13
N PRO A 163 24.74 -0.51 7.06
CA PRO A 163 25.18 -1.22 8.26
C PRO A 163 25.88 -0.29 9.27
N GLY A 164 25.50 -0.38 10.53
CA GLY A 164 26.08 0.38 11.64
C GLY A 164 25.47 1.77 11.87
N VAL A 165 24.62 2.27 10.97
CA VAL A 165 23.92 3.56 11.13
C VAL A 165 22.83 3.42 12.19
N LEU A 166 21.95 2.45 12.07
CA LEU A 166 20.99 2.07 13.11
C LEU A 166 21.58 0.95 13.99
N ALA A 167 21.12 0.89 15.24
CA ALA A 167 21.66 -0.06 16.21
C ALA A 167 21.42 -1.53 15.85
N GLU A 168 20.26 -1.81 15.27
CA GLU A 168 19.85 -3.15 14.86
C GLU A 168 19.24 -3.13 13.46
N GLN A 169 19.69 -4.02 12.59
CA GLN A 169 19.17 -4.19 11.24
C GLN A 169 17.69 -4.59 11.26
N LYS A 170 17.27 -5.43 12.19
CA LYS A 170 15.85 -5.80 12.36
C LYS A 170 14.94 -4.59 12.62
N GLY A 171 15.49 -3.48 13.11
CA GLY A 171 14.69 -2.29 13.44
C GLY A 171 13.96 -1.70 12.25
N TYR A 172 14.59 -1.66 11.07
CA TYR A 172 13.95 -1.11 9.86
C TYR A 172 13.21 -2.16 9.03
N GLU A 173 13.56 -3.47 9.16
CA GLU A 173 12.87 -4.56 8.46
C GLU A 173 11.44 -4.79 8.96
N GLU A 174 11.11 -4.38 10.19
CA GLU A 174 9.78 -4.46 10.77
C GLU A 174 8.97 -3.15 10.64
N GLU A 175 9.55 -2.10 10.07
CA GLU A 175 8.90 -0.79 9.90
C GLU A 175 7.91 -0.78 8.73
N SER A 176 7.12 0.30 8.67
CA SER A 176 6.17 0.54 7.57
C SER A 176 6.87 0.53 6.22
N TYR A 177 6.21 -0.06 5.22
CA TYR A 177 6.61 -0.16 3.82
C TYR A 177 7.67 -1.21 3.50
N TRP A 178 8.37 -1.79 4.48
CA TRP A 178 9.42 -2.77 4.21
C TRP A 178 8.91 -4.03 3.51
N ASP A 179 7.79 -4.57 3.98
CA ASP A 179 7.06 -5.71 3.39
C ASP A 179 5.78 -5.28 2.64
N GLY A 180 5.64 -3.98 2.35
CA GLY A 180 4.46 -3.40 1.70
C GLY A 180 3.29 -3.10 2.63
N LEU A 181 3.44 -3.33 3.94
CA LEU A 181 2.42 -3.02 4.94
C LEU A 181 2.84 -1.82 5.81
N LEU A 182 1.86 -1.23 6.49
CA LEU A 182 2.11 -0.30 7.60
C LEU A 182 2.42 -1.09 8.87
N GLU A 183 3.32 -0.59 9.68
CA GLU A 183 3.64 -1.14 10.99
C GLU A 183 2.41 -1.19 11.92
N TYR A 184 2.41 -2.14 12.84
CA TYR A 184 1.43 -2.25 13.90
C TYR A 184 1.54 -1.08 14.90
N PRO A 185 0.49 -0.80 15.73
CA PRO A 185 0.54 0.29 16.71
C PRO A 185 1.52 -0.03 17.83
N GLN A 186 2.39 0.92 18.14
CA GLN A 186 3.33 0.86 19.25
C GLN A 186 2.72 1.41 20.54
N TYR A 187 3.10 0.81 21.67
CA TYR A 187 2.67 1.22 23.01
C TYR A 187 3.87 1.28 23.94
N THR A 188 3.85 2.23 24.87
CA THR A 188 4.85 2.39 25.91
C THR A 188 4.20 2.62 27.29
N ARG A 189 5.00 2.81 28.32
CA ARG A 189 4.54 3.11 29.69
C ARG A 189 3.91 4.49 29.77
N PRO A 190 2.90 4.70 30.65
CA PRO A 190 2.31 3.72 31.58
C PRO A 190 1.35 2.74 30.88
N GLU A 191 1.03 1.60 31.55
CA GLU A 191 0.11 0.58 31.03
C GLU A 191 -1.30 1.11 30.79
N VAL A 192 -1.75 2.08 31.59
CA VAL A 192 -3.01 2.81 31.39
C VAL A 192 -2.73 4.30 31.34
N TRP A 193 -3.09 4.94 30.23
CA TRP A 193 -3.00 6.38 30.05
C TRP A 193 -4.39 6.96 29.75
N GLU A 194 -4.89 7.85 30.61
CA GLU A 194 -6.22 8.48 30.49
C GLU A 194 -7.36 7.47 30.25
N GLY A 195 -7.36 6.37 31.00
CA GLY A 195 -8.37 5.30 30.87
C GLY A 195 -8.18 4.38 29.65
N ARG A 196 -7.17 4.58 28.84
CA ARG A 196 -6.82 3.77 27.65
C ARG A 196 -5.71 2.79 28.02
N ALA A 197 -6.04 1.52 28.09
CA ALA A 197 -5.08 0.47 28.44
C ALA A 197 -4.30 -0.04 27.22
N VAL A 198 -3.07 -0.47 27.47
CA VAL A 198 -2.29 -1.27 26.52
C VAL A 198 -3.03 -2.60 26.25
N PRO A 199 -3.08 -3.10 25.01
CA PRO A 199 -3.69 -4.38 24.70
C PRO A 199 -3.11 -5.52 25.58
N PRO A 200 -3.95 -6.31 26.27
CA PRO A 200 -3.49 -7.32 27.23
C PRO A 200 -2.55 -8.37 26.62
N VAL A 201 -2.68 -8.66 25.31
CA VAL A 201 -1.79 -9.59 24.61
C VAL A 201 -0.31 -9.15 24.66
N LEU A 202 -0.04 -7.82 24.69
CA LEU A 202 1.31 -7.27 24.75
C LEU A 202 1.95 -7.38 26.14
N LEU A 203 1.14 -7.61 27.18
CA LEU A 203 1.57 -7.74 28.57
C LEU A 203 1.81 -9.19 28.99
N GLY A 204 1.33 -10.15 28.19
CA GLY A 204 1.29 -11.56 28.55
C GLY A 204 2.61 -12.36 28.33
N GLY A 205 3.65 -11.76 27.74
CA GLY A 205 4.95 -12.42 27.50
C GLY A 205 4.94 -13.56 26.48
N ASP A 206 3.81 -13.90 25.88
CA ASP A 206 3.71 -14.95 24.84
C ASP A 206 4.06 -14.34 23.46
N HIS A 207 5.33 -14.46 23.07
CA HIS A 207 5.86 -13.89 21.83
C HIS A 207 5.08 -14.35 20.61
N GLN A 208 4.64 -15.61 20.53
CA GLN A 208 3.88 -16.11 19.39
C GLN A 208 2.53 -15.40 19.24
N LYS A 209 1.82 -15.15 20.35
CA LYS A 209 0.56 -14.40 20.33
C LYS A 209 0.79 -12.92 20.02
N ILE A 210 1.88 -12.36 20.53
CA ILE A 210 2.28 -10.97 20.24
C ILE A 210 2.52 -10.80 18.74
N ASP A 211 3.30 -11.69 18.12
CA ASP A 211 3.61 -11.61 16.67
C ASP A 211 2.38 -11.83 15.80
N GLN A 212 1.50 -12.75 16.17
CA GLN A 212 0.20 -12.92 15.50
C GLN A 212 -0.66 -11.66 15.59
N TRP A 213 -0.72 -11.02 16.76
CA TRP A 213 -1.46 -9.79 16.97
C TRP A 213 -0.84 -8.64 16.17
N ARG A 214 0.48 -8.46 16.19
CA ARG A 214 1.21 -7.44 15.40
C ARG A 214 0.91 -7.58 13.91
N GLY A 215 1.05 -8.77 13.35
CA GLY A 215 0.73 -9.02 11.95
C GLY A 215 -0.74 -8.78 11.59
N GLN A 216 -1.67 -9.07 12.53
CA GLN A 216 -3.09 -8.74 12.33
C GLN A 216 -3.34 -7.23 12.34
N GLN A 217 -2.71 -6.49 13.28
CA GLN A 217 -2.83 -5.03 13.37
C GLN A 217 -2.22 -4.34 12.15
N SER A 218 -1.04 -4.75 11.71
CA SER A 218 -0.38 -4.26 10.50
C SER A 218 -1.31 -4.38 9.28
N ARG A 219 -1.82 -5.56 8.98
CA ARG A 219 -2.79 -5.79 7.88
C ARG A 219 -4.06 -4.96 8.03
N THR A 220 -4.59 -4.85 9.25
CA THR A 220 -5.81 -4.06 9.50
C THR A 220 -5.57 -2.56 9.28
N ARG A 221 -4.46 -2.02 9.81
CA ARG A 221 -4.11 -0.61 9.62
C ARG A 221 -3.86 -0.27 8.17
N THR A 222 -3.12 -1.13 7.45
CA THR A 222 -2.83 -0.92 6.03
C THR A 222 -4.11 -0.91 5.22
N ARG A 223 -4.98 -1.89 5.41
CA ARG A 223 -6.27 -1.95 4.72
C ARG A 223 -7.14 -0.71 4.94
N LEU A 224 -7.14 -0.15 6.16
CA LEU A 224 -7.97 1.01 6.51
C LEU A 224 -7.35 2.35 6.10
N ARG A 225 -6.03 2.49 6.12
CA ARG A 225 -5.34 3.76 5.91
C ARG A 225 -4.69 3.90 4.55
N ARG A 226 -4.25 2.78 3.98
CA ARG A 226 -3.54 2.70 2.70
C ARG A 226 -4.05 1.47 1.92
N PRO A 227 -5.33 1.49 1.48
CA PRO A 227 -5.94 0.35 0.80
C PRO A 227 -5.19 -0.08 -0.45
N GLU A 228 -4.58 0.86 -1.18
CA GLU A 228 -3.78 0.58 -2.38
C GLU A 228 -2.53 -0.26 -2.07
N LEU A 229 -1.84 -0.01 -0.95
CA LEU A 229 -0.71 -0.83 -0.50
C LEU A 229 -1.18 -2.22 -0.06
N TYR A 230 -2.33 -2.28 0.62
CA TYR A 230 -2.88 -3.56 1.05
C TYR A 230 -3.29 -4.43 -0.13
N ASP A 231 -3.81 -3.83 -1.20
CA ASP A 231 -4.15 -4.51 -2.43
C ASP A 231 -2.90 -5.09 -3.13
N GLN A 232 -1.83 -4.29 -3.24
CA GLN A 232 -0.53 -4.74 -3.76
C GLN A 232 0.05 -5.89 -2.94
N TRP A 233 -0.02 -5.77 -1.61
CA TRP A 233 0.42 -6.82 -0.71
C TRP A 233 -0.39 -8.12 -0.88
N CYS A 234 -1.71 -8.03 -1.06
CA CYS A 234 -2.55 -9.19 -1.35
C CYS A 234 -2.15 -9.89 -2.65
N ASP A 235 -1.83 -9.13 -3.70
CA ASP A 235 -1.43 -9.67 -5.00
C ASP A 235 -0.06 -10.38 -4.92
N SER A 236 0.86 -9.87 -4.11
CA SER A 236 2.19 -10.47 -3.89
C SER A 236 2.19 -11.63 -2.86
N HIS A 237 1.12 -11.75 -2.04
CA HIS A 237 0.97 -12.79 -1.01
C HIS A 237 -0.29 -13.64 -1.23
N PRO A 238 -0.38 -14.41 -2.32
CA PRO A 238 -1.54 -15.24 -2.60
C PRO A 238 -1.71 -16.34 -1.54
N ILE A 239 -2.95 -16.79 -1.34
CA ILE A 239 -3.24 -17.93 -0.47
C ILE A 239 -2.90 -19.21 -1.24
N THR A 240 -1.73 -19.80 -0.95
CA THR A 240 -1.26 -21.02 -1.59
C THR A 240 -1.77 -22.30 -0.92
N GLN A 241 -2.16 -22.22 0.36
CA GLN A 241 -2.69 -23.35 1.12
C GLN A 241 -4.07 -23.03 1.65
N LEU A 242 -5.07 -23.76 1.18
CA LEU A 242 -6.44 -23.65 1.66
C LEU A 242 -6.62 -24.43 2.96
N PRO A 243 -7.37 -23.88 3.94
CA PRO A 243 -7.73 -24.62 5.14
C PRO A 243 -8.49 -25.90 4.75
N LYS A 244 -8.07 -27.04 5.29
CA LYS A 244 -8.74 -28.32 5.05
C LYS A 244 -10.14 -28.33 5.68
N TRP A 245 -11.08 -28.99 5.03
CA TRP A 245 -12.40 -29.28 5.61
C TRP A 245 -12.24 -30.16 6.84
N LYS A 246 -12.87 -29.77 7.96
CA LYS A 246 -12.87 -30.57 9.18
C LYS A 246 -13.98 -31.63 9.13
N ARG A 247 -13.82 -32.70 9.90
CA ARG A 247 -14.90 -33.71 10.05
C ARG A 247 -16.15 -33.03 10.61
N GLY A 248 -17.29 -33.23 9.94
CA GLY A 248 -18.59 -32.61 10.29
C GLY A 248 -18.88 -31.29 9.57
N GLU A 249 -17.90 -30.64 8.95
CA GLU A 249 -18.16 -29.51 8.04
C GLU A 249 -18.74 -30.04 6.72
N ASN A 250 -19.87 -29.52 6.29
CA ASN A 250 -20.48 -29.94 5.04
C ASN A 250 -21.18 -28.79 4.30
N MET A 251 -21.26 -28.95 2.97
CA MET A 251 -21.97 -28.04 2.09
C MET A 251 -23.21 -28.76 1.56
N ARG A 252 -24.38 -28.13 1.67
CA ARG A 252 -25.64 -28.67 1.19
C ARG A 252 -26.29 -27.74 0.16
N LEU A 253 -26.73 -28.29 -0.95
CA LEU A 253 -27.53 -27.56 -1.94
C LEU A 253 -28.91 -27.24 -1.35
N VAL A 254 -29.36 -26.02 -1.47
CA VAL A 254 -30.67 -25.54 -1.01
C VAL A 254 -31.77 -26.10 -1.91
N LYS A 255 -32.51 -27.08 -1.39
CA LYS A 255 -33.60 -27.78 -2.13
C LYS A 255 -34.95 -27.62 -1.46
N THR A 256 -35.03 -27.78 -0.12
CA THR A 256 -36.29 -27.76 0.64
C THR A 256 -36.66 -26.33 1.04
N GLU A 257 -37.94 -26.13 1.39
CA GLU A 257 -38.44 -24.84 1.85
C GLU A 257 -37.70 -24.36 3.12
N ASP A 258 -37.46 -25.25 4.10
CA ASP A 258 -36.73 -24.92 5.32
C ASP A 258 -35.29 -24.44 5.01
N GLN A 259 -34.64 -25.08 4.03
CA GLN A 259 -33.29 -24.64 3.57
C GLN A 259 -33.39 -23.29 2.86
N CYS A 260 -34.43 -23.02 2.07
CA CYS A 260 -34.65 -21.71 1.45
C CYS A 260 -34.83 -20.60 2.51
N ARG A 261 -35.65 -20.89 3.56
CA ARG A 261 -35.83 -19.95 4.67
C ARG A 261 -34.58 -19.74 5.47
N ALA A 262 -33.78 -20.78 5.70
CA ALA A 262 -32.48 -20.68 6.35
C ALA A 262 -31.46 -19.86 5.51
N ALA A 263 -31.44 -20.08 4.20
CA ALA A 263 -30.61 -19.30 3.27
C ALA A 263 -31.03 -17.81 3.26
N ALA A 264 -32.35 -17.55 3.25
CA ALA A 264 -32.92 -16.20 3.28
C ALA A 264 -32.52 -15.42 4.57
N ARG A 265 -32.51 -16.09 5.72
CA ARG A 265 -32.02 -15.51 6.98
C ARG A 265 -30.54 -15.09 6.86
N LEU A 266 -29.67 -15.99 6.38
CA LEU A 266 -28.25 -15.66 6.18
C LEU A 266 -28.04 -14.57 5.14
N TYR A 267 -28.85 -14.54 4.10
CA TYR A 267 -28.82 -13.53 3.05
C TYR A 267 -29.16 -12.15 3.63
N ALA A 268 -30.24 -12.06 4.41
CA ALA A 268 -30.63 -10.83 5.12
C ALA A 268 -29.52 -10.35 6.07
N GLU A 269 -29.03 -11.25 6.94
CA GLU A 269 -27.95 -10.95 7.88
C GLU A 269 -26.70 -10.44 7.17
N GLY A 270 -26.29 -11.10 6.07
CA GLY A 270 -25.10 -10.74 5.29
C GLY A 270 -25.20 -9.35 4.67
N HIS A 271 -26.34 -9.03 4.08
CA HIS A 271 -26.56 -7.71 3.47
C HIS A 271 -26.65 -6.61 4.52
N CYS A 272 -27.39 -6.82 5.59
CA CYS A 272 -27.46 -5.85 6.68
C CYS A 272 -26.09 -5.59 7.32
N ASP A 273 -25.26 -6.63 7.51
CA ASP A 273 -23.94 -6.48 8.11
C ASP A 273 -22.95 -5.72 7.20
N VAL A 274 -23.01 -5.99 5.89
CA VAL A 274 -22.09 -5.34 4.91
C VAL A 274 -22.52 -3.91 4.60
N CYS A 275 -23.83 -3.64 4.58
CA CYS A 275 -24.38 -2.36 4.10
C CYS A 275 -24.82 -1.40 5.22
N ARG A 276 -24.72 -1.81 6.48
CA ARG A 276 -25.22 -1.05 7.65
C ARG A 276 -24.81 0.42 7.67
N ASP A 277 -23.58 0.72 7.29
CA ASP A 277 -23.03 2.07 7.37
C ASP A 277 -23.31 2.91 6.12
N TRP A 278 -24.02 2.35 5.11
CA TRP A 278 -24.19 2.99 3.79
C TRP A 278 -25.62 3.11 3.34
N VAL A 279 -26.52 2.42 4.01
CA VAL A 279 -27.94 2.35 3.66
C VAL A 279 -28.75 3.02 4.74
N THR A 280 -29.86 3.65 4.36
CA THR A 280 -30.71 4.31 5.36
C THR A 280 -31.38 3.29 6.29
N PRO A 281 -31.71 3.67 7.54
CA PRO A 281 -32.42 2.80 8.47
C PRO A 281 -33.74 2.26 7.91
N GLU A 282 -34.44 3.05 7.12
CA GLU A 282 -35.69 2.68 6.47
C GLU A 282 -35.49 1.55 5.45
N THR A 283 -34.43 1.60 4.67
CA THR A 283 -34.07 0.54 3.72
C THR A 283 -33.63 -0.72 4.46
N LEU A 284 -32.83 -0.60 5.52
CA LEU A 284 -32.42 -1.74 6.34
C LEU A 284 -33.63 -2.45 6.98
N ALA A 285 -34.66 -1.70 7.40
CA ALA A 285 -35.86 -2.24 7.97
C ALA A 285 -36.71 -3.08 6.96
N GLN A 286 -36.57 -2.81 5.67
CA GLN A 286 -37.22 -3.58 4.61
C GLN A 286 -36.52 -4.90 4.30
N TRP A 287 -35.23 -5.03 4.66
CA TRP A 287 -34.41 -6.21 4.38
C TRP A 287 -34.66 -7.34 5.38
N THR A 288 -35.89 -7.79 5.39
CA THR A 288 -36.32 -8.90 6.23
C THR A 288 -35.95 -10.26 5.62
N PRO A 289 -35.91 -11.36 6.39
CA PRO A 289 -35.74 -12.70 5.84
C PRO A 289 -36.82 -13.06 4.80
N GLU A 290 -38.07 -12.54 4.94
CA GLU A 290 -39.13 -12.76 3.96
C GLU A 290 -38.87 -12.06 2.63
N TYR A 291 -38.35 -10.81 2.65
CA TYR A 291 -37.91 -10.10 1.46
C TYR A 291 -36.84 -10.91 0.70
N PHE A 292 -35.82 -11.39 1.43
CA PHE A 292 -34.75 -12.18 0.82
C PHE A 292 -35.21 -13.61 0.44
N TYR A 293 -36.25 -14.15 1.04
CA TYR A 293 -36.85 -15.42 0.60
C TYR A 293 -37.43 -15.29 -0.80
N HIS A 294 -38.22 -14.26 -1.07
CA HIS A 294 -38.78 -14.01 -2.40
C HIS A 294 -37.68 -13.77 -3.42
N ARG A 295 -36.71 -12.95 -3.10
CA ARG A 295 -35.57 -12.69 -3.96
C ARG A 295 -34.75 -13.95 -4.27
N LEU A 296 -34.48 -14.78 -3.30
CA LEU A 296 -33.81 -16.07 -3.49
C LEU A 296 -34.59 -16.99 -4.43
N MET A 297 -35.93 -17.01 -4.31
CA MET A 297 -36.76 -17.82 -5.20
C MET A 297 -36.72 -17.33 -6.65
N GLU A 298 -36.74 -16.02 -6.88
CA GLU A 298 -36.56 -15.43 -8.21
C GLU A 298 -35.15 -15.74 -8.79
N GLU A 299 -34.10 -15.58 -8.01
CA GLU A 299 -32.72 -15.89 -8.42
C GLU A 299 -32.57 -17.40 -8.76
N LYS A 300 -33.19 -18.30 -8.02
CA LYS A 300 -33.21 -19.74 -8.38
C LYS A 300 -33.85 -19.98 -9.76
N GLN A 301 -34.93 -19.27 -10.12
CA GLN A 301 -35.52 -19.36 -11.46
C GLN A 301 -34.56 -18.83 -12.56
N GLN A 302 -33.67 -17.89 -12.21
CA GLN A 302 -32.65 -17.35 -13.09
C GLN A 302 -31.39 -18.24 -13.20
N GLY A 303 -31.37 -19.42 -12.55
CA GLY A 303 -30.31 -20.41 -12.64
C GLY A 303 -29.27 -20.35 -11.52
N TRP A 304 -29.55 -19.61 -10.45
CA TRP A 304 -28.69 -19.61 -9.27
C TRP A 304 -28.87 -20.86 -8.42
N ALA A 305 -27.75 -21.48 -8.03
CA ALA A 305 -27.68 -22.58 -7.07
C ALA A 305 -27.11 -22.09 -5.76
N PHE A 306 -27.88 -22.15 -4.69
CA PHE A 306 -27.45 -21.73 -3.35
C PHE A 306 -26.94 -22.92 -2.56
N TYR A 307 -25.83 -22.75 -1.85
CA TYR A 307 -25.22 -23.74 -0.99
C TYR A 307 -25.07 -23.20 0.42
N LEU A 308 -25.50 -23.97 1.41
CA LEU A 308 -25.36 -23.69 2.84
C LEU A 308 -24.25 -24.53 3.42
N HIS A 309 -23.42 -23.92 4.23
CA HIS A 309 -22.42 -24.60 5.03
C HIS A 309 -22.93 -24.85 6.44
N TYR A 310 -22.59 -26.02 6.98
CA TYR A 310 -22.98 -26.45 8.31
C TYR A 310 -21.76 -26.95 9.07
N THR A 311 -21.51 -26.38 10.27
CA THR A 311 -20.62 -26.95 11.28
C THR A 311 -21.42 -27.70 12.35
N LYS A 312 -22.67 -27.27 12.58
CA LYS A 312 -23.66 -27.84 13.51
C LYS A 312 -25.00 -27.95 12.79
N GLU A 313 -26.08 -27.93 13.56
CA GLU A 313 -27.44 -28.03 13.04
C GLU A 313 -27.86 -26.82 12.20
N GLU A 314 -27.51 -25.62 12.66
CA GLU A 314 -27.80 -24.38 11.93
C GLU A 314 -26.70 -24.05 10.92
N PRO A 315 -27.08 -23.49 9.75
CA PRO A 315 -26.07 -23.06 8.77
C PRO A 315 -25.34 -21.82 9.24
N ASP A 316 -24.03 -21.83 9.04
CA ASP A 316 -23.13 -20.75 9.48
C ASP A 316 -22.47 -19.98 8.33
N ALA A 317 -22.72 -20.39 7.09
CA ALA A 317 -22.30 -19.67 5.90
C ALA A 317 -23.09 -20.10 4.66
N MET A 318 -23.04 -19.26 3.62
CA MET A 318 -23.64 -19.56 2.31
C MET A 318 -22.77 -19.04 1.18
N VAL A 319 -22.95 -19.62 0.00
CA VAL A 319 -22.45 -19.13 -1.28
C VAL A 319 -23.41 -19.54 -2.39
N ALA A 320 -23.55 -18.71 -3.40
CA ALA A 320 -24.34 -19.03 -4.59
C ALA A 320 -23.46 -19.06 -5.84
N VAL A 321 -23.81 -19.94 -6.78
CA VAL A 321 -23.18 -20.02 -8.10
C VAL A 321 -24.24 -20.03 -9.18
N ASN A 322 -23.95 -19.40 -10.31
CA ASN A 322 -24.80 -19.48 -11.49
C ASN A 322 -24.05 -20.23 -12.61
N HIS A 323 -24.50 -21.44 -12.91
CA HIS A 323 -23.85 -22.30 -13.90
C HIS A 323 -23.97 -21.76 -15.33
N ARG A 324 -25.00 -20.95 -15.63
CA ARG A 324 -25.20 -20.38 -16.97
C ARG A 324 -24.21 -19.24 -17.26
N THR A 325 -23.92 -18.43 -16.24
CA THR A 325 -23.10 -17.21 -16.40
C THR A 325 -21.67 -17.35 -15.88
N GLY A 326 -21.35 -18.47 -15.18
CA GLY A 326 -20.06 -18.64 -14.52
C GLY A 326 -19.85 -17.71 -13.32
N GLN A 327 -20.94 -17.19 -12.74
CA GLN A 327 -20.88 -16.25 -11.63
C GLN A 327 -20.88 -16.93 -10.27
N VAL A 328 -20.11 -16.36 -9.35
CA VAL A 328 -20.15 -16.62 -7.91
C VAL A 328 -20.67 -15.38 -7.22
N ASP A 329 -21.62 -15.51 -6.30
CA ASP A 329 -22.18 -14.41 -5.53
C ASP A 329 -22.66 -14.86 -4.14
N HIS A 330 -23.22 -13.95 -3.34
CA HIS A 330 -23.83 -14.21 -2.03
C HIS A 330 -22.93 -15.02 -1.08
N LEU A 331 -21.61 -14.74 -1.12
CA LEU A 331 -20.67 -15.36 -0.18
C LEU A 331 -20.78 -14.68 1.18
N PHE A 332 -21.37 -15.36 2.11
CA PHE A 332 -21.61 -14.86 3.45
C PHE A 332 -21.13 -15.86 4.52
N VAL A 333 -20.58 -15.36 5.60
CA VAL A 333 -20.15 -16.11 6.77
C VAL A 333 -20.63 -15.38 8.03
N THR A 334 -21.38 -16.07 8.90
CA THR A 334 -21.87 -15.49 10.16
C THR A 334 -20.73 -14.95 11.02
N ALA A 335 -21.01 -13.96 11.84
CA ALA A 335 -20.00 -13.33 12.71
C ALA A 335 -19.25 -14.36 13.59
N ALA A 336 -19.96 -15.36 14.13
CA ALA A 336 -19.42 -16.42 14.98
C ALA A 336 -18.48 -17.39 14.22
N ALA A 337 -18.63 -17.53 12.91
CA ALA A 337 -17.83 -18.44 12.08
C ALA A 337 -16.67 -17.73 11.34
N ARG A 338 -16.57 -16.41 11.41
CA ARG A 338 -15.50 -15.62 10.79
C ARG A 338 -14.13 -15.91 11.41
N GLY A 339 -13.07 -15.60 10.67
CA GLY A 339 -11.68 -15.75 11.12
C GLY A 339 -11.13 -17.19 11.08
N LYS A 340 -11.96 -18.19 10.73
CA LYS A 340 -11.61 -19.63 10.72
C LYS A 340 -11.28 -20.16 9.32
N GLY A 341 -11.05 -19.30 8.34
CA GLY A 341 -10.74 -19.68 6.95
C GLY A 341 -11.95 -20.16 6.13
N LEU A 342 -13.19 -20.03 6.66
CA LEU A 342 -14.38 -20.54 6.00
C LEU A 342 -14.69 -19.83 4.68
N GLY A 343 -14.49 -18.51 4.59
CA GLY A 343 -14.66 -17.76 3.33
C GLY A 343 -13.74 -18.25 2.20
N GLN A 344 -12.51 -18.66 2.53
CA GLN A 344 -11.57 -19.25 1.57
C GLN A 344 -12.09 -20.59 1.04
N LYS A 345 -12.58 -21.47 1.95
CA LYS A 345 -13.13 -22.78 1.60
C LYS A 345 -14.37 -22.62 0.71
N LEU A 346 -15.25 -21.67 1.04
CA LEU A 346 -16.46 -21.39 0.25
C LEU A 346 -16.15 -20.89 -1.15
N LEU A 347 -15.17 -20.00 -1.26
CA LEU A 347 -14.76 -19.45 -2.56
C LEU A 347 -14.12 -20.53 -3.44
N ASP A 348 -13.26 -21.39 -2.87
CA ASP A 348 -12.70 -22.55 -3.58
C ASP A 348 -13.78 -23.58 -3.94
N PHE A 349 -14.74 -23.83 -3.03
CA PHE A 349 -15.89 -24.70 -3.31
C PHE A 349 -16.71 -24.16 -4.48
N ALA A 350 -17.05 -22.87 -4.46
CA ALA A 350 -17.83 -22.23 -5.53
C ALA A 350 -17.12 -22.34 -6.88
N ARG A 351 -15.82 -22.06 -6.93
CA ARG A 351 -15.01 -22.21 -8.14
C ARG A 351 -15.04 -23.64 -8.68
N LYS A 352 -14.90 -24.65 -7.81
CA LYS A 352 -14.96 -26.07 -8.19
C LYS A 352 -16.35 -26.52 -8.65
N LYS A 353 -17.39 -25.75 -8.37
CA LYS A 353 -18.78 -25.98 -8.88
C LYS A 353 -19.00 -25.40 -10.27
N LEU A 354 -18.03 -24.69 -10.83
CA LEU A 354 -18.08 -24.08 -12.15
C LEU A 354 -16.94 -24.60 -13.06
N PRO A 355 -16.74 -25.91 -13.21
CA PRO A 355 -15.62 -26.48 -13.96
C PRO A 355 -15.69 -26.16 -15.45
N GLU A 356 -16.88 -25.88 -15.97
CA GLU A 356 -17.13 -25.48 -17.35
C GLU A 356 -16.69 -24.04 -17.67
N HIS A 357 -16.41 -23.25 -16.64
CA HIS A 357 -15.96 -21.87 -16.77
C HIS A 357 -14.51 -21.77 -16.37
N GLU A 358 -13.60 -21.56 -17.34
CA GLU A 358 -12.17 -21.37 -17.11
C GLU A 358 -11.91 -20.11 -16.25
N TYR A 359 -12.71 -19.09 -16.47
CA TYR A 359 -12.58 -17.78 -15.80
C TYR A 359 -13.88 -17.39 -15.08
N PRO A 360 -14.20 -18.03 -13.95
CA PRO A 360 -15.38 -17.65 -13.17
C PRO A 360 -15.31 -16.18 -12.74
N VAL A 361 -16.47 -15.56 -12.62
CA VAL A 361 -16.61 -14.14 -12.25
C VAL A 361 -17.30 -14.03 -10.91
N LEU A 362 -16.87 -13.11 -10.07
CA LEU A 362 -17.60 -12.74 -8.86
C LEU A 362 -17.81 -11.23 -8.79
N ARG A 363 -18.88 -10.82 -8.11
CA ARG A 363 -19.21 -9.42 -7.89
C ARG A 363 -19.08 -9.07 -6.41
N VAL A 364 -18.47 -7.92 -6.14
CA VAL A 364 -18.24 -7.45 -4.77
C VAL A 364 -18.40 -5.94 -4.72
N LEU A 365 -19.03 -5.42 -3.66
CA LEU A 365 -19.14 -3.98 -3.44
C LEU A 365 -17.74 -3.39 -3.19
N ASP A 366 -17.42 -2.28 -3.84
CA ASP A 366 -16.12 -1.59 -3.77
C ASP A 366 -15.74 -1.19 -2.33
N ARG A 367 -16.73 -0.98 -1.46
CA ARG A 367 -16.53 -0.70 -0.04
C ARG A 367 -16.31 -1.94 0.83
N ASN A 368 -16.56 -3.15 0.31
CA ASN A 368 -16.29 -4.39 1.05
C ASN A 368 -14.80 -4.80 0.92
N SER A 369 -13.93 -3.99 1.51
CA SER A 369 -12.48 -4.20 1.46
C SER A 369 -12.04 -5.58 2.00
N ARG A 370 -12.80 -6.19 2.92
CA ARG A 370 -12.52 -7.55 3.41
C ARG A 370 -12.72 -8.60 2.33
N ALA A 371 -13.83 -8.54 1.62
CA ALA A 371 -14.13 -9.49 0.55
C ALA A 371 -13.16 -9.31 -0.62
N ILE A 372 -12.88 -8.07 -1.03
CA ILE A 372 -11.92 -7.76 -2.09
C ILE A 372 -10.55 -8.35 -1.76
N ALA A 373 -10.04 -8.11 -0.56
CA ALA A 373 -8.74 -8.63 -0.13
C ALA A 373 -8.70 -10.17 -0.10
N LEU A 374 -9.79 -10.83 0.37
CA LEU A 374 -9.90 -12.27 0.31
C LEU A 374 -9.84 -12.77 -1.14
N CYS A 375 -10.65 -12.18 -2.02
CA CYS A 375 -10.72 -12.58 -3.42
C CYS A 375 -9.37 -12.42 -4.12
N ARG A 376 -8.67 -11.29 -3.95
CA ARG A 376 -7.33 -11.06 -4.51
C ARG A 376 -6.34 -12.13 -4.07
N ARG A 377 -6.27 -12.43 -2.79
CA ARG A 377 -5.40 -13.48 -2.26
C ARG A 377 -5.75 -14.90 -2.75
N MET A 378 -6.98 -15.11 -3.22
CA MET A 378 -7.45 -16.35 -3.82
C MET A 378 -7.28 -16.38 -5.36
N GLY A 379 -6.54 -15.43 -5.95
CA GLY A 379 -6.28 -15.37 -7.39
C GLY A 379 -7.36 -14.67 -8.23
N TRP A 380 -8.26 -13.89 -7.59
CA TRP A 380 -9.26 -13.10 -8.32
C TRP A 380 -8.74 -11.69 -8.53
N LYS A 381 -8.81 -11.17 -9.76
CA LYS A 381 -8.40 -9.81 -10.09
C LYS A 381 -9.57 -8.96 -10.53
N VAL A 382 -9.56 -7.69 -10.19
CA VAL A 382 -10.57 -6.73 -10.63
C VAL A 382 -10.47 -6.57 -12.15
N LYS A 383 -11.57 -6.84 -12.84
CA LYS A 383 -11.71 -6.69 -14.29
C LYS A 383 -12.31 -5.35 -14.67
N GLY A 384 -13.26 -4.86 -13.86
CA GLY A 384 -13.96 -3.62 -14.12
C GLY A 384 -15.06 -3.35 -13.10
N VAL A 385 -15.91 -2.40 -13.42
CA VAL A 385 -17.12 -2.06 -12.66
C VAL A 385 -18.31 -2.66 -13.39
N ALA A 386 -19.00 -3.59 -12.74
CA ALA A 386 -20.16 -4.25 -13.32
C ALA A 386 -21.39 -3.34 -13.31
N GLN A 387 -21.56 -2.56 -12.25
CA GLN A 387 -22.71 -1.68 -12.07
C GLN A 387 -22.34 -0.54 -11.12
N VAL A 388 -22.86 0.66 -11.40
CA VAL A 388 -22.85 1.79 -10.48
C VAL A 388 -24.26 1.88 -9.91
N PHE A 389 -24.40 1.79 -8.60
CA PHE A 389 -25.69 2.01 -7.94
C PHE A 389 -26.05 3.49 -7.99
N ASP A 390 -27.20 3.80 -8.56
CA ASP A 390 -27.78 5.15 -8.56
C ASP A 390 -28.69 5.28 -7.34
N PRO A 391 -28.38 6.17 -6.38
CA PRO A 391 -29.18 6.35 -5.17
C PRO A 391 -30.62 6.79 -5.45
N ALA A 392 -30.88 7.37 -6.62
CA ALA A 392 -32.20 7.86 -7.02
C ALA A 392 -33.10 6.77 -7.66
N LYS A 393 -32.49 5.68 -8.16
CA LYS A 393 -33.19 4.58 -8.84
C LYS A 393 -33.16 3.27 -8.06
N ASP A 394 -32.07 3.05 -7.35
CA ASP A 394 -31.89 1.87 -6.51
C ASP A 394 -32.02 2.35 -5.07
N SER A 395 -33.01 1.86 -4.33
CA SER A 395 -33.21 2.12 -2.89
C SER A 395 -32.00 1.74 -2.01
N PHE A 396 -30.83 1.54 -2.60
CA PHE A 396 -29.62 0.95 -2.02
C PHE A 396 -28.61 1.94 -1.46
N ALA A 397 -28.66 3.24 -1.78
CA ALA A 397 -27.55 4.06 -1.31
C ALA A 397 -27.86 5.53 -1.09
N ALA A 398 -27.63 6.00 0.10
CA ALA A 398 -27.41 7.41 0.39
C ALA A 398 -26.06 7.94 -0.22
N GLN A 399 -25.22 7.04 -0.76
CA GLN A 399 -23.95 7.36 -1.43
C GLN A 399 -23.69 6.36 -2.56
N SER A 400 -23.20 6.83 -3.70
CA SER A 400 -22.87 5.99 -4.86
C SER A 400 -21.87 4.90 -4.49
N SER A 401 -22.27 3.64 -4.64
CA SER A 401 -21.42 2.46 -4.49
C SER A 401 -21.26 1.77 -5.84
N ARG A 402 -20.10 1.16 -6.07
CA ARG A 402 -19.81 0.43 -7.30
C ARG A 402 -19.78 -1.05 -7.00
N LEU A 403 -20.33 -1.85 -7.89
CA LEU A 403 -20.20 -3.29 -7.88
C LEU A 403 -19.00 -3.64 -8.75
N LEU A 404 -17.91 -4.05 -8.13
CA LEU A 404 -16.70 -4.48 -8.82
C LEU A 404 -16.93 -5.90 -9.37
N GLU A 405 -16.53 -6.10 -10.62
CA GLU A 405 -16.44 -7.41 -11.22
C GLU A 405 -15.01 -7.92 -11.08
N MET A 406 -14.84 -9.07 -10.44
CA MET A 406 -13.56 -9.75 -10.27
C MET A 406 -13.58 -11.06 -11.03
N GLN A 407 -12.49 -11.39 -11.72
CA GLN A 407 -12.32 -12.61 -12.49
C GLN A 407 -11.19 -13.46 -11.89
N TYR A 408 -11.41 -14.75 -11.77
CA TYR A 408 -10.37 -15.70 -11.38
C TYR A 408 -9.35 -15.85 -12.51
N GLN A 409 -8.06 -15.80 -12.20
CA GLN A 409 -6.98 -15.87 -13.18
C GLN A 409 -5.95 -16.98 -12.87
N GLY A 410 -6.24 -17.89 -11.94
CA GLY A 410 -5.34 -18.99 -11.62
C GLY A 410 -4.65 -18.86 -10.28
#